data_af4b7d61fb62868ae4941fc2e8bba18c
#
_entry.id   af4b7d61fb62868ae4941fc2e8bba18c
#
_cell.length_a   1.000
_cell.length_b   1.000
_cell.length_c   1.000
_cell.angle_alpha   90.00
_cell.angle_beta   90.00
_cell.angle_gamma   90.00
#
_symmetry.space_group_name_H-M   'P 1'
#
loop_
_entity.id
_entity.type
_entity.pdbx_description
1 polymer ?
#
loop_
_entity_poly.entity_id
_entity_poly.type
_entity_poly.pdbx_seq_one_letter_code
_entity_poly.pdbx_strand_id
1 'polypeptide(L)'
;EAAEKTPTVPIIFDESLPAFPALGLETTYGESHQEILKRAYQLATLGVKKGDKIIIYKSPKFDTYLLAVAASYLAAVPVMVSYHLPFETIEVFVDRLEDPYILFDDVTAEKVQAVRNSSANKKLSVASLLEADATEVPQDELTKDEIAYMTHTSGTTGIPKLICHSNHSMGWRTKWQKTIFTKIAEKKLVGFHISPVHSRFNIGVSSLM
;
A
#
# COMPACT_ATOMS: atom_id res chain seq x y z
N GLU A 1 -0.66 12.53 -10.95
CA GLU A 1 0.08 12.79 -12.21
C GLU A 1 -0.36 11.85 -13.33
N ALA A 2 -0.32 10.50 -13.19
CA ALA A 2 -0.79 9.58 -14.23
C ALA A 2 -2.28 9.75 -14.52
N ALA A 3 -3.11 9.76 -13.47
CA ALA A 3 -4.55 9.97 -13.60
C ALA A 3 -4.94 11.34 -14.18
N GLU A 4 -4.14 12.37 -13.99
CA GLU A 4 -4.36 13.71 -14.55
C GLU A 4 -3.95 13.78 -16.03
N LYS A 5 -2.82 13.17 -16.37
CA LYS A 5 -2.27 13.21 -17.73
C LYS A 5 -2.93 12.23 -18.69
N THR A 6 -3.26 11.06 -18.18
CA THR A 6 -3.76 9.93 -18.97
C THR A 6 -4.92 9.20 -18.25
N PRO A 7 -6.01 9.89 -17.89
CA PRO A 7 -7.09 9.33 -17.06
C PRO A 7 -7.79 8.11 -17.67
N THR A 8 -7.79 8.00 -18.99
CA THR A 8 -8.50 6.95 -19.73
C THR A 8 -7.64 5.72 -20.03
N VAL A 9 -6.37 5.67 -19.59
CA VAL A 9 -5.54 4.48 -19.79
C VAL A 9 -6.10 3.33 -18.97
N PRO A 10 -6.37 2.16 -19.60
CA PRO A 10 -6.98 1.04 -18.91
C PRO A 10 -5.99 0.31 -18.00
N ILE A 11 -6.53 -0.22 -16.90
CA ILE A 11 -5.89 -1.18 -16.01
C ILE A 11 -6.77 -2.41 -15.98
N ILE A 12 -6.18 -3.57 -16.16
CA ILE A 12 -6.87 -4.87 -16.15
C ILE A 12 -6.33 -5.70 -14.99
N PHE A 13 -7.24 -6.18 -14.14
CA PHE A 13 -6.93 -7.07 -13.03
C PHE A 13 -7.35 -8.50 -13.40
N ASP A 14 -6.59 -9.48 -12.95
CA ASP A 14 -6.89 -10.91 -13.11
C ASP A 14 -7.89 -11.41 -12.05
N GLU A 15 -8.13 -10.62 -11.00
CA GLU A 15 -9.06 -10.94 -9.91
C GLU A 15 -9.71 -9.70 -9.32
N SER A 16 -10.82 -9.89 -8.61
CA SER A 16 -11.48 -8.81 -7.88
C SER A 16 -10.64 -8.31 -6.70
N LEU A 17 -10.75 -7.01 -6.43
CA LEU A 17 -10.02 -6.31 -5.37
C LEU A 17 -10.95 -6.01 -4.19
N PRO A 18 -10.94 -6.81 -3.09
CA PRO A 18 -11.87 -6.64 -1.99
C PRO A 18 -11.88 -5.26 -1.35
N ALA A 19 -10.74 -4.58 -1.27
CA ALA A 19 -10.65 -3.24 -0.72
C ALA A 19 -11.10 -2.14 -1.73
N PHE A 20 -11.31 -2.50 -3.00
CA PHE A 20 -11.70 -1.58 -4.07
C PHE A 20 -12.80 -2.21 -4.97
N PRO A 21 -13.95 -2.59 -4.41
CA PRO A 21 -14.97 -3.35 -5.14
C PRO A 21 -15.56 -2.59 -6.35
N ALA A 22 -15.49 -1.27 -6.35
CA ALA A 22 -16.00 -0.43 -7.44
C ALA A 22 -15.13 -0.50 -8.73
N LEU A 23 -13.87 -0.94 -8.64
CA LEU A 23 -12.96 -0.98 -9.81
C LEU A 23 -13.25 -2.15 -10.77
N GLY A 24 -13.89 -3.23 -10.29
CA GLY A 24 -14.13 -4.42 -11.10
C GLY A 24 -12.82 -5.11 -11.56
N LEU A 25 -12.89 -5.77 -12.72
CA LEU A 25 -11.71 -6.39 -13.36
C LEU A 25 -11.06 -5.48 -14.39
N GLU A 26 -11.75 -4.47 -14.86
CA GLU A 26 -11.26 -3.48 -15.80
C GLU A 26 -11.62 -2.08 -15.32
N THR A 27 -10.67 -1.20 -15.29
CA THR A 27 -10.80 0.17 -14.82
C THR A 27 -9.81 1.08 -15.56
N THR A 28 -9.76 2.35 -15.16
CA THR A 28 -8.82 3.33 -15.72
C THR A 28 -7.99 3.98 -14.63
N TYR A 29 -6.93 4.70 -15.01
CA TYR A 29 -6.15 5.49 -14.04
C TYR A 29 -7.00 6.54 -13.33
N GLY A 30 -7.95 7.17 -14.03
CA GLY A 30 -8.85 8.15 -13.45
C GLY A 30 -9.75 7.54 -12.38
N GLU A 31 -10.45 6.45 -12.70
CA GLU A 31 -11.31 5.74 -11.75
C GLU A 31 -10.53 5.17 -10.56
N SER A 32 -9.38 4.56 -10.83
CA SER A 32 -8.49 4.06 -9.75
C SER A 32 -8.04 5.18 -8.81
N HIS A 33 -7.75 6.37 -9.35
CA HIS A 33 -7.38 7.53 -8.55
C HIS A 33 -8.51 7.97 -7.61
N GLN A 34 -9.75 8.05 -8.11
CA GLN A 34 -10.90 8.42 -7.29
C GLN A 34 -11.14 7.42 -6.15
N GLU A 35 -11.03 6.14 -6.44
CA GLU A 35 -11.18 5.11 -5.41
C GLU A 35 -10.02 5.11 -4.39
N ILE A 36 -8.79 5.41 -4.82
CA ILE A 36 -7.65 5.61 -3.90
C ILE A 36 -7.90 6.79 -2.96
N LEU A 37 -8.36 7.94 -3.49
CA LEU A 37 -8.72 9.10 -2.67
C LEU A 37 -9.80 8.76 -1.66
N LYS A 38 -10.85 8.06 -2.08
CA LYS A 38 -11.90 7.59 -1.18
C LYS A 38 -11.35 6.75 -0.04
N ARG A 39 -10.43 5.80 -0.30
CA ARG A 39 -9.78 5.01 0.76
C ARG A 39 -8.88 5.86 1.65
N ALA A 40 -8.18 6.86 1.11
CA ALA A 40 -7.39 7.80 1.92
C ALA A 40 -8.29 8.57 2.90
N TYR A 41 -9.44 9.08 2.43
CA TYR A 41 -10.39 9.79 3.28
C TYR A 41 -10.99 8.89 4.37
N GLN A 42 -11.32 7.64 4.03
CA GLN A 42 -11.79 6.65 4.99
C GLN A 42 -10.73 6.32 6.05
N LEU A 43 -9.46 6.16 5.65
CA LEU A 43 -8.34 5.99 6.60
C LEU A 43 -8.21 7.19 7.54
N ALA A 44 -8.34 8.42 7.02
CA ALA A 44 -8.30 9.63 7.84
C ALA A 44 -9.46 9.66 8.84
N THR A 45 -10.68 9.30 8.44
CA THR A 45 -11.85 9.18 9.33
C THR A 45 -11.63 8.15 10.44
N LEU A 46 -10.90 7.07 10.15
CA LEU A 46 -10.50 6.06 11.14
C LEU A 46 -9.30 6.49 12.02
N GLY A 47 -8.85 7.72 11.88
CA GLY A 47 -7.84 8.34 12.74
C GLY A 47 -6.41 8.26 12.24
N VAL A 48 -6.18 7.73 11.03
CA VAL A 48 -4.86 7.69 10.40
C VAL A 48 -4.43 9.09 9.99
N LYS A 49 -3.20 9.46 10.31
CA LYS A 49 -2.62 10.77 10.02
C LYS A 49 -1.15 10.66 9.61
N LYS A 50 -0.56 11.77 9.19
CA LYS A 50 0.84 11.89 8.82
C LYS A 50 1.77 11.27 9.88
N GLY A 51 2.70 10.44 9.40
CA GLY A 51 3.72 9.76 10.22
C GLY A 51 3.26 8.46 10.89
N ASP A 52 1.95 8.18 10.93
CA ASP A 52 1.45 6.89 11.43
C ASP A 52 1.96 5.75 10.53
N LYS A 53 2.29 4.62 11.14
CA LYS A 53 2.67 3.41 10.43
C LYS A 53 1.44 2.51 10.30
N ILE A 54 1.24 1.95 9.10
CA ILE A 54 0.12 1.06 8.79
C ILE A 54 0.68 -0.26 8.27
N ILE A 55 0.64 -1.31 9.07
CA ILE A 55 0.96 -2.67 8.61
C ILE A 55 -0.19 -3.14 7.72
N ILE A 56 0.07 -3.33 6.43
CA ILE A 56 -0.90 -3.90 5.50
C ILE A 56 -0.65 -5.41 5.45
N TYR A 57 -1.45 -6.15 6.22
CA TYR A 57 -1.33 -7.59 6.43
C TYR A 57 -2.58 -8.31 5.97
N LYS A 58 -2.66 -8.59 4.67
CA LYS A 58 -3.84 -9.14 4.01
C LYS A 58 -3.47 -10.06 2.84
N SER A 59 -4.46 -10.67 2.22
CA SER A 59 -4.29 -11.48 1.01
C SER A 59 -3.46 -10.76 -0.05
N PRO A 60 -2.65 -11.49 -0.85
CA PRO A 60 -1.63 -10.90 -1.73
C PRO A 60 -2.23 -10.39 -3.05
N LYS A 61 -3.27 -9.56 -2.97
CA LYS A 61 -3.93 -8.95 -4.12
C LYS A 61 -3.36 -7.56 -4.41
N PHE A 62 -3.57 -7.06 -5.61
CA PHE A 62 -3.05 -5.75 -6.05
C PHE A 62 -3.59 -4.58 -5.22
N ASP A 63 -4.75 -4.73 -4.60
CA ASP A 63 -5.31 -3.74 -3.69
C ASP A 63 -4.44 -3.46 -2.45
N THR A 64 -3.52 -4.36 -2.09
CA THR A 64 -2.47 -4.07 -1.08
C THR A 64 -1.62 -2.86 -1.50
N TYR A 65 -1.26 -2.78 -2.78
CA TYR A 65 -0.53 -1.62 -3.31
C TYR A 65 -1.41 -0.37 -3.36
N LEU A 66 -2.65 -0.48 -3.81
CA LEU A 66 -3.57 0.67 -3.85
C LEU A 66 -3.86 1.23 -2.45
N LEU A 67 -3.98 0.37 -1.44
CA LEU A 67 -4.10 0.78 -0.03
C LEU A 67 -2.83 1.49 0.47
N ALA A 68 -1.65 1.02 0.06
CA ALA A 68 -0.40 1.70 0.38
C ALA A 68 -0.35 3.11 -0.25
N VAL A 69 -0.82 3.27 -1.48
CA VAL A 69 -0.93 4.59 -2.13
C VAL A 69 -1.94 5.48 -1.40
N ALA A 70 -3.09 4.94 -0.97
CA ALA A 70 -4.07 5.68 -0.17
C ALA A 70 -3.48 6.16 1.17
N ALA A 71 -2.72 5.30 1.87
CA ALA A 71 -2.00 5.69 3.08
C ALA A 71 -0.95 6.79 2.81
N SER A 72 -0.24 6.69 1.69
CA SER A 72 0.77 7.69 1.29
C SER A 72 0.17 9.06 0.97
N TYR A 73 -1.09 9.13 0.55
CA TYR A 73 -1.81 10.41 0.38
C TYR A 73 -1.88 11.22 1.68
N LEU A 74 -1.99 10.53 2.82
CA LEU A 74 -1.98 11.10 4.16
C LEU A 74 -0.57 11.27 4.73
N ALA A 75 0.48 11.05 3.94
CA ALA A 75 1.86 10.92 4.41
C ALA A 75 2.03 9.95 5.61
N ALA A 76 1.13 8.98 5.74
CA ALA A 76 1.31 7.82 6.59
C ALA A 76 2.28 6.83 5.94
N VAL A 77 2.90 5.97 6.73
CA VAL A 77 3.94 5.03 6.28
C VAL A 77 3.35 3.63 6.12
N PRO A 78 3.02 3.18 4.89
CA PRO A 78 2.59 1.81 4.68
C PRO A 78 3.76 0.83 4.90
N VAL A 79 3.48 -0.23 5.65
CA VAL A 79 4.39 -1.33 5.95
C VAL A 79 3.82 -2.58 5.31
N MET A 80 4.28 -2.89 4.10
CA MET A 80 3.73 -4.01 3.33
C MET A 80 4.41 -5.30 3.74
N VAL A 81 3.61 -6.25 4.24
CA VAL A 81 4.10 -7.52 4.76
C VAL A 81 3.41 -8.72 4.10
N SER A 82 4.11 -9.83 4.05
CA SER A 82 3.57 -11.07 3.52
C SER A 82 2.50 -11.64 4.45
N TYR A 83 1.35 -12.02 3.90
CA TYR A 83 0.26 -12.69 4.63
C TYR A 83 0.65 -14.08 5.17
N HIS A 84 1.74 -14.67 4.66
CA HIS A 84 2.29 -15.92 5.16
C HIS A 84 2.99 -15.78 6.52
N LEU A 85 3.39 -14.56 6.92
CA LEU A 85 4.04 -14.38 8.21
C LEU A 85 3.14 -14.84 9.35
N PRO A 86 3.68 -15.50 10.38
CA PRO A 86 2.92 -15.84 11.57
C PRO A 86 2.65 -14.60 12.42
N PHE A 87 1.62 -14.67 13.28
CA PHE A 87 1.22 -13.52 14.10
C PHE A 87 2.32 -13.07 15.07
N GLU A 88 3.17 -13.97 15.54
CA GLU A 88 4.31 -13.65 16.41
C GLU A 88 5.31 -12.71 15.73
N THR A 89 5.47 -12.83 14.41
CA THR A 89 6.30 -11.89 13.64
C THR A 89 5.62 -10.52 13.56
N ILE A 90 4.30 -10.50 13.44
CA ILE A 90 3.53 -9.23 13.44
C ILE A 90 3.61 -8.56 14.82
N GLU A 91 3.55 -9.31 15.92
CA GLU A 91 3.77 -8.77 17.27
C GLU A 91 5.13 -8.08 17.40
N VAL A 92 6.20 -8.69 16.87
CA VAL A 92 7.53 -8.06 16.85
C VAL A 92 7.53 -6.77 16.02
N PHE A 93 6.78 -6.72 14.91
CA PHE A 93 6.67 -5.50 14.13
C PHE A 93 5.85 -4.42 14.84
N VAL A 94 4.80 -4.81 15.55
CA VAL A 94 3.99 -3.90 16.39
C VAL A 94 4.87 -3.21 17.44
N ASP A 95 5.70 -4.00 18.17
CA ASP A 95 6.62 -3.45 19.17
C ASP A 95 7.65 -2.48 18.55
N ARG A 96 8.24 -2.88 17.41
CA ARG A 96 9.25 -2.04 16.72
C ARG A 96 8.70 -0.76 16.14
N LEU A 97 7.42 -0.73 15.78
CA LEU A 97 6.74 0.40 15.16
C LEU A 97 5.94 1.23 16.15
N GLU A 98 5.94 0.85 17.44
CA GLU A 98 5.30 1.58 18.52
C GLU A 98 3.79 1.71 18.35
N ASP A 99 3.10 0.55 18.32
CA ASP A 99 1.64 0.42 18.16
C ASP A 99 1.11 1.04 16.85
N PRO A 100 1.50 0.47 15.68
CA PRO A 100 1.01 0.89 14.38
C PRO A 100 -0.46 0.48 14.15
N TYR A 101 -1.11 1.04 13.14
CA TYR A 101 -2.32 0.45 12.60
C TYR A 101 -2.02 -0.88 11.93
N ILE A 102 -2.98 -1.82 11.97
CA ILE A 102 -2.93 -3.08 11.23
C ILE A 102 -4.16 -3.13 10.33
N LEU A 103 -3.95 -3.04 9.03
CA LEU A 103 -5.02 -3.18 8.03
C LEU A 103 -5.02 -4.61 7.49
N PHE A 104 -6.15 -5.29 7.63
CA PHE A 104 -6.28 -6.73 7.36
C PHE A 104 -7.60 -7.08 6.66
N ASP A 105 -7.66 -8.28 6.08
CA ASP A 105 -8.86 -8.86 5.49
C ASP A 105 -9.22 -10.20 6.16
N ASP A 106 -10.27 -10.86 5.68
CA ASP A 106 -10.75 -12.12 6.24
C ASP A 106 -9.69 -13.23 6.24
N VAL A 107 -8.76 -13.21 5.25
CA VAL A 107 -7.68 -14.21 5.13
C VAL A 107 -6.70 -14.14 6.30
N THR A 108 -6.48 -12.96 6.85
CA THR A 108 -5.53 -12.75 7.95
C THR A 108 -6.20 -12.40 9.28
N ALA A 109 -7.54 -12.35 9.32
CA ALA A 109 -8.31 -11.93 10.49
C ALA A 109 -7.96 -12.72 11.76
N GLU A 110 -7.91 -14.05 11.70
CA GLU A 110 -7.57 -14.89 12.87
C GLU A 110 -6.17 -14.57 13.40
N LYS A 111 -5.20 -14.40 12.50
CA LYS A 111 -3.83 -14.04 12.88
C LYS A 111 -3.76 -12.66 13.53
N VAL A 112 -4.52 -11.68 13.02
CA VAL A 112 -4.58 -10.33 13.61
C VAL A 112 -5.26 -10.32 14.96
N GLN A 113 -6.29 -11.16 15.15
CA GLN A 113 -6.92 -11.31 16.47
C GLN A 113 -5.96 -11.92 17.51
N ALA A 114 -5.05 -12.79 17.08
CA ALA A 114 -4.03 -13.39 17.95
C ALA A 114 -2.93 -12.39 18.37
N VAL A 115 -2.72 -11.29 17.66
CA VAL A 115 -1.77 -10.21 18.03
C VAL A 115 -2.25 -9.51 19.30
N ARG A 116 -1.48 -9.60 20.40
CA ARG A 116 -1.89 -9.15 21.75
C ARG A 116 -1.43 -7.74 22.09
N ASN A 117 -0.31 -7.31 21.53
CA ASN A 117 0.36 -6.04 21.83
C ASN A 117 -0.07 -4.87 20.92
N SER A 118 -1.17 -5.01 20.18
CA SER A 118 -1.75 -3.94 19.37
C SER A 118 -3.05 -3.43 19.95
N SER A 119 -3.23 -2.12 19.97
CA SER A 119 -4.46 -1.45 20.40
C SER A 119 -5.65 -1.87 19.54
N ALA A 120 -6.78 -2.20 20.15
CA ALA A 120 -7.96 -2.71 19.46
C ALA A 120 -8.49 -1.73 18.39
N ASN A 121 -8.46 -0.43 18.67
CA ASN A 121 -8.90 0.64 17.76
C ASN A 121 -7.94 0.87 16.58
N LYS A 122 -6.77 0.23 16.57
CA LYS A 122 -5.80 0.27 15.47
C LYS A 122 -5.83 -0.99 14.59
N LYS A 123 -6.68 -1.95 14.90
CA LYS A 123 -6.95 -3.13 14.07
C LYS A 123 -8.09 -2.81 13.10
N LEU A 124 -7.76 -2.45 11.87
CA LEU A 124 -8.72 -2.02 10.84
C LEU A 124 -8.97 -3.16 9.86
N SER A 125 -10.19 -3.69 9.83
CA SER A 125 -10.56 -4.64 8.77
C SER A 125 -10.86 -3.89 7.47
N VAL A 126 -10.68 -4.56 6.33
CA VAL A 126 -11.12 -4.02 5.04
C VAL A 126 -12.62 -3.71 5.07
N ALA A 127 -13.43 -4.53 5.74
CA ALA A 127 -14.86 -4.26 5.89
C ALA A 127 -15.10 -2.95 6.65
N SER A 128 -14.47 -2.75 7.81
CA SER A 128 -14.62 -1.51 8.58
C SER A 128 -14.11 -0.27 7.83
N LEU A 129 -13.06 -0.43 7.00
CA LEU A 129 -12.58 0.63 6.14
C LEU A 129 -13.64 1.04 5.11
N LEU A 130 -14.29 0.07 4.47
CA LEU A 130 -15.31 0.33 3.45
C LEU A 130 -16.58 0.98 4.00
N GLU A 131 -16.90 0.74 5.27
CA GLU A 131 -18.06 1.31 5.98
C GLU A 131 -17.78 2.72 6.52
N ALA A 132 -16.51 3.13 6.64
CA ALA A 132 -16.16 4.45 7.16
C ALA A 132 -16.56 5.57 6.20
N ASP A 133 -16.91 6.73 6.74
CA ASP A 133 -17.20 7.93 5.96
C ASP A 133 -15.94 8.38 5.19
N ALA A 134 -16.15 8.82 3.96
CA ALA A 134 -15.10 9.36 3.10
C ALA A 134 -15.14 10.89 3.05
N THR A 135 -14.93 11.53 4.19
CA THR A 135 -14.86 13.00 4.24
C THR A 135 -13.52 13.46 3.67
N GLU A 136 -13.56 14.32 2.67
CA GLU A 136 -12.38 14.84 2.00
C GLU A 136 -11.42 15.52 2.98
N VAL A 137 -10.15 15.18 2.86
CA VAL A 137 -9.06 15.80 3.61
C VAL A 137 -7.95 16.21 2.63
N PRO A 138 -7.18 17.27 2.95
CA PRO A 138 -6.07 17.69 2.11
C PRO A 138 -4.99 16.61 2.06
N GLN A 139 -4.26 16.56 0.95
CA GLN A 139 -3.09 15.72 0.84
C GLN A 139 -1.98 16.26 1.74
N ASP A 140 -1.35 15.36 2.50
CA ASP A 140 -0.12 15.65 3.22
C ASP A 140 1.12 15.32 2.36
N GLU A 141 2.18 16.10 2.53
CA GLU A 141 3.42 15.92 1.79
C GLU A 141 4.52 15.33 2.69
N LEU A 142 5.31 14.43 2.10
CA LEU A 142 6.54 13.92 2.70
C LEU A 142 7.73 14.79 2.29
N THR A 143 8.55 15.15 3.26
CA THR A 143 9.86 15.72 2.98
C THR A 143 10.77 14.66 2.33
N LYS A 144 11.91 15.09 1.80
CA LYS A 144 12.85 14.22 1.11
C LYS A 144 13.35 13.04 1.95
N ASP A 145 13.59 13.28 3.23
CA ASP A 145 14.23 12.30 4.12
C ASP A 145 13.21 11.48 4.95
N GLU A 146 11.92 11.85 4.91
CA GLU A 146 10.87 11.06 5.56
C GLU A 146 10.69 9.70 4.89
N ILE A 147 10.28 8.71 5.70
CA ILE A 147 10.03 7.35 5.22
C ILE A 147 8.73 7.34 4.43
N ALA A 148 8.80 6.92 3.16
CA ALA A 148 7.65 6.80 2.29
C ALA A 148 6.92 5.46 2.44
N TYR A 149 7.66 4.37 2.66
CA TYR A 149 7.11 3.04 2.89
C TYR A 149 8.15 2.10 3.50
N MET A 150 7.67 0.96 4.02
CA MET A 150 8.53 -0.11 4.51
C MET A 150 8.20 -1.44 3.84
N THR A 151 9.22 -2.28 3.69
CA THR A 151 9.11 -3.69 3.30
C THR A 151 9.84 -4.55 4.31
N HIS A 152 9.76 -5.88 4.18
CA HIS A 152 10.53 -6.78 5.04
C HIS A 152 11.46 -7.71 4.25
N THR A 153 12.47 -8.24 4.91
CA THR A 153 13.33 -9.30 4.38
C THR A 153 12.64 -10.67 4.47
N SER A 154 13.16 -11.69 3.78
CA SER A 154 12.62 -13.06 3.85
C SER A 154 12.74 -13.73 5.22
N GLY A 155 13.62 -13.23 6.11
CA GLY A 155 13.80 -13.78 7.46
C GLY A 155 14.42 -15.18 7.50
N THR A 156 15.19 -15.58 6.51
CA THR A 156 15.82 -16.91 6.42
C THR A 156 16.70 -17.26 7.64
N THR A 157 17.16 -16.28 8.40
CA THR A 157 18.02 -16.44 9.58
C THR A 157 17.34 -16.04 10.90
N GLY A 158 16.01 -15.90 10.91
CA GLY A 158 15.25 -15.47 12.08
C GLY A 158 14.09 -14.53 11.74
N ILE A 159 13.73 -13.65 12.68
CA ILE A 159 12.65 -12.69 12.50
C ILE A 159 12.99 -11.70 11.36
N PRO A 160 12.10 -11.51 10.37
CA PRO A 160 12.31 -10.58 9.27
C PRO A 160 12.65 -9.17 9.77
N LYS A 161 13.54 -8.50 9.04
CA LYS A 161 13.87 -7.09 9.31
C LYS A 161 12.99 -6.18 8.47
N LEU A 162 12.52 -5.08 9.04
CA LEU A 162 11.87 -4.00 8.32
C LEU A 162 12.93 -3.15 7.61
N ILE A 163 12.67 -2.82 6.34
CA ILE A 163 13.52 -1.98 5.50
C ILE A 163 12.77 -0.69 5.23
N CYS A 164 13.32 0.42 5.70
CA CYS A 164 12.78 1.75 5.46
C CYS A 164 13.22 2.28 4.09
N HIS A 165 12.29 2.82 3.34
CA HIS A 165 12.54 3.49 2.06
C HIS A 165 12.12 4.96 2.18
N SER A 166 13.08 5.88 2.04
CA SER A 166 12.79 7.31 2.09
C SER A 166 12.10 7.77 0.80
N ASN A 167 11.39 8.88 0.89
CA ASN A 167 10.78 9.56 -0.26
C ASN A 167 11.82 9.85 -1.36
N HIS A 168 13.04 10.25 -0.98
CA HIS A 168 14.15 10.44 -1.91
C HIS A 168 14.52 9.16 -2.66
N SER A 169 14.66 8.03 -1.93
CA SER A 169 15.06 6.76 -2.56
C SER A 169 14.00 6.22 -3.53
N MET A 170 12.72 6.47 -3.22
CA MET A 170 11.60 6.13 -4.09
C MET A 170 11.62 6.99 -5.36
N GLY A 171 11.71 8.31 -5.23
CA GLY A 171 11.75 9.24 -6.36
C GLY A 171 12.95 9.01 -7.27
N TRP A 172 14.13 8.71 -6.71
CA TRP A 172 15.34 8.40 -7.48
C TRP A 172 15.15 7.13 -8.33
N ARG A 173 14.57 6.09 -7.77
CA ARG A 173 14.30 4.84 -8.47
C ARG A 173 13.29 5.04 -9.60
N THR A 174 12.18 5.71 -9.32
CA THR A 174 11.15 6.01 -10.33
C THR A 174 11.72 6.81 -11.49
N LYS A 175 12.53 7.84 -11.20
CA LYS A 175 13.21 8.64 -12.23
C LYS A 175 14.15 7.79 -13.08
N TRP A 176 14.93 6.89 -12.47
CA TRP A 176 15.88 6.04 -13.19
C TRP A 176 15.16 5.01 -14.07
N GLN A 177 14.12 4.37 -13.56
CA GLN A 177 13.28 3.43 -14.31
C GLN A 177 12.60 4.14 -15.49
N LYS A 178 12.00 5.31 -15.27
CA LYS A 178 11.42 6.14 -16.34
C LYS A 178 12.43 6.38 -17.46
N THR A 179 13.67 6.71 -17.13
CA THR A 179 14.74 6.94 -18.13
C THR A 179 15.02 5.69 -18.96
N ILE A 180 15.05 4.48 -18.34
CA ILE A 180 15.25 3.22 -19.05
C ILE A 180 14.06 2.92 -19.96
N PHE A 181 12.85 2.96 -19.41
CA PHE A 181 11.65 2.66 -20.17
C PHE A 181 11.43 3.62 -21.34
N THR A 182 11.71 4.90 -21.16
CA THR A 182 11.63 5.90 -22.24
C THR A 182 12.63 5.60 -23.38
N LYS A 183 13.81 5.06 -23.04
CA LYS A 183 14.81 4.67 -24.06
C LYS A 183 14.45 3.38 -24.82
N ILE A 184 13.72 2.47 -24.17
CA ILE A 184 13.32 1.19 -24.76
C ILE A 184 12.02 1.33 -25.55
N ALA A 185 11.13 2.23 -25.14
CA ALA A 185 9.80 2.38 -25.70
C ALA A 185 9.76 3.49 -26.75
N GLU A 186 9.84 3.11 -28.01
CA GLU A 186 9.46 3.99 -29.13
C GLU A 186 7.93 4.12 -29.26
N LYS A 187 7.14 3.27 -28.61
CA LYS A 187 5.67 3.18 -28.70
C LYS A 187 5.03 2.88 -27.32
N LYS A 188 3.69 2.80 -27.32
CA LYS A 188 2.89 2.47 -26.15
C LYS A 188 3.36 1.17 -25.47
N LEU A 189 3.67 1.25 -24.16
CA LEU A 189 4.05 0.09 -23.36
C LEU A 189 2.81 -0.58 -22.78
N VAL A 190 2.85 -1.91 -22.72
CA VAL A 190 1.94 -2.72 -21.92
C VAL A 190 2.76 -3.34 -20.80
N GLY A 191 2.45 -3.00 -19.55
CA GLY A 191 3.11 -3.55 -18.38
C GLY A 191 2.34 -4.75 -17.82
N PHE A 192 3.06 -5.82 -17.50
CA PHE A 192 2.51 -6.92 -16.69
C PHE A 192 3.07 -6.80 -15.28
N HIS A 193 2.16 -6.74 -14.29
CA HIS A 193 2.52 -6.71 -12.90
C HIS A 193 2.23 -8.07 -12.26
N ILE A 194 3.29 -8.79 -11.90
CA ILE A 194 3.20 -10.11 -11.26
C ILE A 194 3.56 -9.96 -9.79
N SER A 195 2.63 -10.34 -8.92
CA SER A 195 2.82 -10.37 -7.45
C SER A 195 4.07 -11.19 -7.04
N PRO A 196 4.71 -10.89 -5.89
CA PRO A 196 4.10 -10.39 -4.65
C PRO A 196 4.18 -8.87 -4.48
N VAL A 197 3.05 -8.26 -4.18
CA VAL A 197 2.89 -6.80 -4.01
C VAL A 197 3.71 -6.20 -2.86
N HIS A 198 4.13 -7.01 -1.87
CA HIS A 198 4.97 -6.58 -0.75
C HIS A 198 6.48 -6.55 -1.11
N SER A 199 6.87 -6.97 -2.30
CA SER A 199 8.27 -6.97 -2.68
C SER A 199 8.73 -5.59 -3.14
N ARG A 200 9.96 -5.24 -2.78
CA ARG A 200 10.61 -4.01 -3.20
C ARG A 200 10.64 -3.84 -4.74
N PHE A 201 10.74 -4.94 -5.47
CA PHE A 201 10.78 -4.92 -6.93
C PHE A 201 9.43 -4.47 -7.51
N ASN A 202 8.34 -5.07 -7.04
CA ASN A 202 7.00 -4.76 -7.55
C ASN A 202 6.55 -3.34 -7.22
N ILE A 203 6.86 -2.85 -6.02
CA ILE A 203 6.57 -1.46 -5.64
C ILE A 203 7.27 -0.49 -6.60
N GLY A 204 8.51 -0.78 -6.99
CA GLY A 204 9.23 0.05 -7.95
C GLY A 204 8.58 0.08 -9.34
N VAL A 205 8.07 -1.05 -9.82
CA VAL A 205 7.38 -1.13 -11.12
C VAL A 205 6.03 -0.43 -11.07
N SER A 206 5.23 -0.66 -10.03
CA SER A 206 3.91 -0.03 -9.86
C SER A 206 3.99 1.50 -9.72
N SER A 207 5.09 2.04 -9.22
CA SER A 207 5.31 3.50 -9.13
C SER A 207 5.55 4.17 -10.49
N LEU A 208 5.69 3.41 -11.57
CA LEU A 208 5.85 3.91 -12.94
C LEU A 208 4.52 4.00 -13.69
N MET A 209 3.53 3.26 -13.24
CA MET A 209 2.16 3.29 -13.73
C MET A 209 1.41 4.49 -13.15
#